data_ab41057ab4f441f55e5c292d2b5e31e1
#
_entry.id   ab41057ab4f441f55e5c292d2b5e31e1
#
_cell.length_a   1.000
_cell.length_b   1.000
_cell.length_c   1.000
_cell.angle_alpha   90.00
_cell.angle_beta   90.00
_cell.angle_gamma   90.00
#
_symmetry.space_group_name_H-M   'P 1'
#
loop_
_entity.id
_entity.type
_entity.pdbx_description
1 polymer ?
#
loop_
_entity_poly.entity_id
_entity_poly.type
_entity_poly.pdbx_seq_one_letter_code
_entity_poly.pdbx_strand_id
1 'polypeptide(L)'
;MEGWVLEKLQGAEMFLIGIGEEFEERAFLKTQPEYVGGAAYLEQSNRPDLLPLLADGIIREKGRAVAALQKLYKAIKDKNYFLISTCQTNILKYAGFPGNRVIKPCGALEKKQCICGCEQSLAGTEEAEREELYRAILSGNGSLEALGDCPCCHNRMALNNIFLEKYLEAGYQEDWSRYTRWLQGTLNRKVCILELGVNLDYPSVIRFPFEKIGYYNQKAFFIRVNERLYHLTEELHEKGVSMAKNAIDWLLMEDIL
;
A
#
# COMPACT_ATOMS: atom_id res chain seq x y z
N MET A 1 16.89 -17.49 -5.18
CA MET A 1 17.35 -16.86 -3.90
C MET A 1 18.52 -17.67 -3.36
N GLU A 2 19.52 -17.02 -2.75
CA GLU A 2 20.65 -17.73 -2.11
C GLU A 2 20.18 -18.50 -0.87
N GLY A 3 20.71 -19.72 -0.65
CA GLY A 3 20.24 -20.63 0.42
C GLY A 3 20.25 -20.02 1.81
N TRP A 4 21.28 -19.22 2.14
CA TRP A 4 21.37 -18.56 3.45
C TRP A 4 20.29 -17.47 3.68
N VAL A 5 19.81 -16.79 2.61
CA VAL A 5 18.69 -15.84 2.71
C VAL A 5 17.41 -16.58 3.05
N LEU A 6 17.21 -17.76 2.43
CA LEU A 6 16.07 -18.62 2.74
C LEU A 6 16.09 -19.10 4.20
N GLU A 7 17.27 -19.49 4.73
CA GLU A 7 17.43 -19.85 6.14
C GLU A 7 17.04 -18.69 7.08
N LYS A 8 17.41 -17.44 6.74
CA LYS A 8 17.00 -16.25 7.51
C LYS A 8 15.50 -16.02 7.48
N LEU A 9 14.86 -16.19 6.32
CA LEU A 9 13.40 -16.10 6.18
C LEU A 9 12.69 -17.18 6.99
N GLN A 10 13.13 -18.45 6.88
CA GLN A 10 12.55 -19.57 7.62
C GLN A 10 12.75 -19.45 9.13
N GLY A 11 13.91 -18.94 9.56
CA GLY A 11 14.24 -18.74 10.97
C GLY A 11 13.62 -17.50 11.61
N ALA A 12 12.94 -16.65 10.84
CA ALA A 12 12.29 -15.46 11.37
C ALA A 12 11.06 -15.80 12.23
N GLU A 13 10.97 -15.16 13.38
CA GLU A 13 9.82 -15.28 14.30
C GLU A 13 8.69 -14.33 13.89
N MET A 14 9.05 -13.19 13.32
CA MET A 14 8.11 -12.13 12.96
C MET A 14 8.52 -11.50 11.62
N PHE A 15 7.53 -11.00 10.89
CA PHE A 15 7.73 -10.32 9.61
C PHE A 15 7.16 -8.90 9.64
N LEU A 16 8.00 -7.91 9.38
CA LEU A 16 7.59 -6.55 9.10
C LEU A 16 7.69 -6.32 7.60
N ILE A 17 6.56 -6.00 6.96
CA ILE A 17 6.47 -5.96 5.50
C ILE A 17 6.05 -4.57 5.04
N GLY A 18 6.84 -3.99 4.13
CA GLY A 18 6.53 -2.75 3.44
C GLY A 18 6.21 -3.03 1.97
N ILE A 19 5.04 -2.59 1.52
CA ILE A 19 4.61 -2.68 0.12
C ILE A 19 4.53 -1.26 -0.45
N GLY A 20 5.39 -0.99 -1.43
CA GLY A 20 5.55 0.33 -2.01
C GLY A 20 4.97 0.50 -3.41
N GLU A 21 5.33 1.60 -4.04
CA GLU A 21 4.69 2.15 -5.22
C GLU A 21 4.92 1.33 -6.51
N GLU A 22 5.88 0.39 -6.55
CA GLU A 22 5.99 -0.53 -7.68
C GLU A 22 4.73 -1.38 -7.86
N PHE A 23 4.01 -1.67 -6.76
CA PHE A 23 2.75 -2.43 -6.80
C PHE A 23 1.55 -1.63 -7.31
N GLU A 24 1.68 -0.32 -7.49
CA GLU A 24 0.68 0.49 -8.21
C GLU A 24 0.77 0.36 -9.73
N GLU A 25 1.78 -0.35 -10.25
CA GLU A 25 1.96 -0.65 -11.68
C GLU A 25 1.82 0.58 -12.59
N ARG A 26 2.31 1.76 -12.15
CA ARG A 26 2.10 3.05 -12.84
C ARG A 26 2.53 3.05 -14.30
N ALA A 27 3.61 2.33 -14.64
CA ALA A 27 4.07 2.20 -16.03
C ALA A 27 3.08 1.41 -16.88
N PHE A 28 2.54 0.31 -16.34
CA PHE A 28 1.51 -0.49 -16.98
C PHE A 28 0.21 0.31 -17.14
N LEU A 29 -0.26 1.00 -16.10
CA LEU A 29 -1.48 1.82 -16.16
C LEU A 29 -1.44 2.85 -17.29
N LYS A 30 -0.29 3.51 -17.49
CA LYS A 30 -0.11 4.50 -18.59
C LYS A 30 -0.22 3.90 -19.99
N THR A 31 -0.15 2.58 -20.14
CA THR A 31 -0.36 1.89 -21.43
C THR A 31 -1.83 1.52 -21.65
N GLN A 32 -2.69 1.65 -20.64
CA GLN A 32 -4.09 1.28 -20.73
C GLN A 32 -4.93 2.48 -21.19
N PRO A 33 -5.62 2.39 -22.34
CA PRO A 33 -6.42 3.51 -22.87
C PRO A 33 -7.49 4.01 -21.89
N GLU A 34 -8.15 3.09 -21.16
CA GLU A 34 -9.15 3.40 -20.14
C GLU A 34 -8.57 4.17 -18.95
N TYR A 35 -7.30 3.89 -18.57
CA TYR A 35 -6.63 4.67 -17.55
C TYR A 35 -6.32 6.08 -18.03
N VAL A 36 -5.77 6.20 -19.24
CA VAL A 36 -5.40 7.49 -19.81
C VAL A 36 -6.63 8.38 -19.97
N GLY A 37 -7.73 7.84 -20.51
CA GLY A 37 -8.99 8.57 -20.68
C GLY A 37 -9.62 8.94 -19.34
N GLY A 38 -9.71 7.99 -18.41
CA GLY A 38 -10.27 8.23 -17.08
C GLY A 38 -9.46 9.25 -16.27
N ALA A 39 -8.12 9.18 -16.32
CA ALA A 39 -7.26 10.14 -15.63
C ALA A 39 -7.41 11.56 -16.18
N ALA A 40 -7.52 11.72 -17.51
CA ALA A 40 -7.80 13.00 -18.14
C ALA A 40 -9.17 13.56 -17.72
N TYR A 41 -10.19 12.72 -17.62
CA TYR A 41 -11.51 13.11 -17.14
C TYR A 41 -11.46 13.55 -15.67
N LEU A 42 -10.74 12.83 -14.80
CA LEU A 42 -10.57 13.19 -13.39
C LEU A 42 -9.79 14.50 -13.21
N GLU A 43 -8.78 14.75 -14.04
CA GLU A 43 -8.03 16.01 -14.05
C GLU A 43 -8.95 17.19 -14.41
N GLN A 44 -9.71 17.07 -15.49
CA GLN A 44 -10.68 18.10 -15.91
C GLN A 44 -11.77 18.35 -14.84
N SER A 45 -12.17 17.32 -14.12
CA SER A 45 -13.17 17.37 -13.06
C SER A 45 -12.61 17.80 -11.70
N ASN A 46 -11.30 18.05 -11.59
CA ASN A 46 -10.60 18.34 -10.33
C ASN A 46 -10.90 17.29 -9.23
N ARG A 47 -10.78 15.99 -9.60
CA ARG A 47 -11.02 14.83 -8.73
C ARG A 47 -9.80 13.90 -8.63
N PRO A 48 -8.61 14.40 -8.21
CA PRO A 48 -7.42 13.57 -8.06
C PRO A 48 -7.61 12.48 -6.99
N ASP A 49 -8.51 12.69 -6.03
CA ASP A 49 -8.89 11.73 -4.99
C ASP A 49 -9.42 10.40 -5.56
N LEU A 50 -9.93 10.39 -6.78
CA LEU A 50 -10.46 9.21 -7.45
C LEU A 50 -9.45 8.46 -8.32
N LEU A 51 -8.24 8.99 -8.53
CA LEU A 51 -7.19 8.27 -9.28
C LEU A 51 -6.87 6.87 -8.73
N PRO A 52 -6.79 6.65 -7.41
CA PRO A 52 -6.59 5.31 -6.87
C PRO A 52 -7.73 4.34 -7.18
N LEU A 53 -8.97 4.82 -7.26
CA LEU A 53 -10.12 3.99 -7.61
C LEU A 53 -10.06 3.54 -9.07
N LEU A 54 -9.68 4.44 -9.99
CA LEU A 54 -9.46 4.12 -11.39
C LEU A 54 -8.34 3.07 -11.55
N ALA A 55 -7.21 3.29 -10.87
CA ALA A 55 -6.08 2.37 -10.89
C ALA A 55 -6.48 0.99 -10.34
N ASP A 56 -7.21 0.95 -9.23
CA ASP A 56 -7.66 -0.26 -8.54
C ASP A 56 -8.44 -1.19 -9.47
N GLY A 57 -9.44 -0.65 -10.18
CA GLY A 57 -10.25 -1.44 -11.10
C GLY A 57 -9.42 -2.07 -12.22
N ILE A 58 -8.51 -1.31 -12.82
CA ILE A 58 -7.67 -1.78 -13.93
C ILE A 58 -6.62 -2.80 -13.45
N ILE A 59 -5.96 -2.54 -12.32
CA ILE A 59 -4.96 -3.46 -11.76
C ILE A 59 -5.63 -4.77 -11.33
N ARG A 60 -6.82 -4.70 -10.75
CA ARG A 60 -7.58 -5.90 -10.36
C ARG A 60 -7.86 -6.82 -11.55
N GLU A 61 -8.18 -6.26 -12.71
CA GLU A 61 -8.54 -7.03 -13.91
C GLU A 61 -7.35 -7.47 -14.75
N LYS A 62 -6.33 -6.61 -14.88
CA LYS A 62 -5.26 -6.77 -15.88
C LYS A 62 -3.86 -6.74 -15.29
N GLY A 63 -3.71 -6.29 -14.03
CA GLY A 63 -2.41 -6.14 -13.38
C GLY A 63 -1.86 -7.45 -12.83
N ARG A 64 -0.60 -7.41 -12.41
CA ARG A 64 0.15 -8.56 -11.88
C ARG A 64 0.36 -8.48 -10.36
N ALA A 65 0.17 -7.29 -9.77
CA ALA A 65 0.41 -7.02 -8.36
C ALA A 65 -0.40 -7.95 -7.44
N VAL A 66 -1.68 -8.20 -7.76
CA VAL A 66 -2.54 -9.08 -6.96
C VAL A 66 -1.99 -10.50 -6.92
N ALA A 67 -1.60 -11.07 -8.06
CA ALA A 67 -1.04 -12.43 -8.13
C ALA A 67 0.28 -12.55 -7.35
N ALA A 68 1.16 -11.54 -7.45
CA ALA A 68 2.42 -11.48 -6.71
C ALA A 68 2.16 -11.45 -5.19
N LEU A 69 1.22 -10.60 -4.75
CA LEU A 69 0.85 -10.48 -3.35
C LEU A 69 0.12 -11.72 -2.82
N GLN A 70 -0.66 -12.43 -3.63
CA GLN A 70 -1.24 -13.72 -3.26
C GLN A 70 -0.17 -14.76 -2.97
N LYS A 71 0.92 -14.78 -3.76
CA LYS A 71 2.06 -15.67 -3.50
C LYS A 71 2.74 -15.33 -2.18
N LEU A 72 2.99 -14.04 -1.91
CA LEU A 72 3.50 -13.57 -0.63
C LEU A 72 2.58 -13.98 0.52
N TYR A 73 1.28 -13.73 0.39
CA TYR A 73 0.30 -14.07 1.44
C TYR A 73 0.31 -15.56 1.77
N LYS A 74 0.33 -16.44 0.76
CA LYS A 74 0.41 -17.89 0.97
C LYS A 74 1.64 -18.29 1.80
N ALA A 75 2.78 -17.62 1.58
CA ALA A 75 4.02 -17.90 2.28
C ALA A 75 3.99 -17.46 3.76
N ILE A 76 3.27 -16.36 4.07
CA ILE A 76 3.35 -15.72 5.40
C ILE A 76 2.07 -15.78 6.24
N LYS A 77 0.94 -16.24 5.69
CA LYS A 77 -0.39 -16.20 6.37
C LYS A 77 -0.40 -16.81 7.77
N ASP A 78 0.41 -17.84 8.00
CA ASP A 78 0.51 -18.56 9.26
C ASP A 78 1.64 -18.02 10.17
N LYS A 79 2.33 -16.95 9.74
CA LYS A 79 3.40 -16.29 10.50
C LYS A 79 2.86 -15.10 11.30
N ASN A 80 3.65 -14.64 12.26
CA ASN A 80 3.36 -13.39 12.95
C ASN A 80 3.89 -12.22 12.12
N TYR A 81 3.03 -11.50 11.42
CA TYR A 81 3.42 -10.39 10.55
C TYR A 81 2.55 -9.14 10.76
N PHE A 82 3.10 -8.02 10.33
CA PHE A 82 2.37 -6.78 10.09
C PHE A 82 2.84 -6.13 8.79
N LEU A 83 1.92 -5.50 8.07
CA LEU A 83 2.17 -4.92 6.76
C LEU A 83 1.82 -3.44 6.73
N ILE A 84 2.71 -2.62 6.19
CA ILE A 84 2.48 -1.20 5.88
C ILE A 84 2.54 -1.04 4.37
N SER A 85 1.57 -0.31 3.80
CA SER A 85 1.56 -0.04 2.36
C SER A 85 1.37 1.43 2.07
N THR A 86 2.13 1.95 1.10
CA THR A 86 1.89 3.25 0.48
C THR A 86 0.87 3.17 -0.66
N CYS A 87 0.53 1.96 -1.13
CA CYS A 87 -0.48 1.76 -2.15
C CYS A 87 -1.88 2.11 -1.65
N GLN A 88 -2.60 2.88 -2.44
CA GLN A 88 -3.95 3.33 -2.10
C GLN A 88 -5.04 2.38 -2.65
N THR A 89 -4.69 1.50 -3.59
CA THR A 89 -5.54 0.47 -4.18
C THR A 89 -5.84 -0.67 -3.20
N ASN A 90 -6.82 -1.52 -3.53
CA ASN A 90 -7.24 -2.66 -2.71
C ASN A 90 -6.51 -3.98 -3.03
N ILE A 91 -5.36 -3.91 -3.68
CA ILE A 91 -4.56 -5.07 -4.10
C ILE A 91 -4.25 -6.04 -2.96
N LEU A 92 -3.99 -5.53 -1.75
CA LEU A 92 -3.76 -6.35 -0.56
C LEU A 92 -5.00 -7.12 -0.13
N LYS A 93 -6.17 -6.48 -0.18
CA LYS A 93 -7.46 -7.13 0.10
C LYS A 93 -7.77 -8.23 -0.92
N TYR A 94 -7.55 -7.96 -2.21
CA TYR A 94 -7.73 -8.97 -3.27
C TYR A 94 -6.72 -10.13 -3.16
N ALA A 95 -5.55 -9.87 -2.62
CA ALA A 95 -4.55 -10.89 -2.33
C ALA A 95 -4.88 -11.74 -1.08
N GLY A 96 -5.89 -11.35 -0.28
CA GLY A 96 -6.36 -12.09 0.88
C GLY A 96 -5.78 -11.63 2.22
N PHE A 97 -5.03 -10.53 2.28
CA PHE A 97 -4.51 -9.99 3.53
C PHE A 97 -5.65 -9.47 4.43
N PRO A 98 -5.73 -9.92 5.70
CA PRO A 98 -6.73 -9.43 6.63
C PRO A 98 -6.45 -7.99 7.05
N GLY A 99 -7.48 -7.14 7.06
CA GLY A 99 -7.34 -5.71 7.32
C GLY A 99 -6.72 -5.38 8.69
N ASN A 100 -6.89 -6.24 9.70
CA ASN A 100 -6.29 -6.04 11.02
C ASN A 100 -4.76 -6.25 11.06
N ARG A 101 -4.15 -6.66 9.96
CA ARG A 101 -2.69 -6.84 9.77
C ARG A 101 -2.10 -5.87 8.75
N VAL A 102 -2.90 -4.95 8.25
CA VAL A 102 -2.52 -3.99 7.21
C VAL A 102 -2.78 -2.57 7.68
N ILE A 103 -1.87 -1.67 7.34
CA ILE A 103 -2.06 -0.22 7.50
C ILE A 103 -1.71 0.49 6.20
N LYS A 104 -2.54 1.46 5.81
CA LYS A 104 -2.43 2.25 4.57
C LYS A 104 -2.42 3.74 4.90
N PRO A 105 -1.27 4.32 5.32
CA PRO A 105 -1.19 5.72 5.74
C PRO A 105 -1.43 6.74 4.61
N CYS A 106 -1.26 6.33 3.35
CA CYS A 106 -1.50 7.19 2.19
C CYS A 106 -2.96 7.25 1.75
N GLY A 107 -3.85 6.49 2.42
CA GLY A 107 -5.27 6.46 2.13
C GLY A 107 -5.81 5.09 1.75
N ALA A 108 -7.12 4.98 1.77
CA ALA A 108 -7.85 3.74 1.49
C ALA A 108 -9.14 4.03 0.73
N LEU A 109 -9.50 3.15 -0.21
CA LEU A 109 -10.73 3.26 -0.99
C LEU A 109 -11.98 3.02 -0.14
N GLU A 110 -11.83 2.34 0.99
CA GLU A 110 -12.91 2.02 1.93
C GLU A 110 -13.32 3.19 2.82
N LYS A 111 -12.68 4.34 2.70
CA LYS A 111 -12.97 5.51 3.54
C LYS A 111 -13.17 6.76 2.71
N LYS A 112 -14.13 7.59 3.16
CA LYS A 112 -14.44 8.91 2.60
C LYS A 112 -14.41 9.98 3.67
N GLN A 113 -14.13 11.20 3.27
CA GLN A 113 -14.08 12.39 4.12
C GLN A 113 -14.60 13.62 3.38
N CYS A 114 -14.91 14.66 4.13
CA CYS A 114 -15.20 15.98 3.56
C CYS A 114 -13.93 16.63 3.00
N ILE A 115 -14.02 17.25 1.82
CA ILE A 115 -12.91 18.02 1.22
C ILE A 115 -12.47 19.21 2.09
N CYS A 116 -13.35 19.72 2.95
CA CYS A 116 -13.03 20.80 3.90
C CYS A 116 -12.33 20.30 5.17
N GLY A 117 -12.12 18.98 5.32
CA GLY A 117 -11.47 18.40 6.51
C GLY A 117 -12.34 18.39 7.77
N CYS A 118 -13.68 18.30 7.64
CA CYS A 118 -14.56 18.11 8.80
C CYS A 118 -14.27 16.74 9.44
N GLU A 119 -13.71 16.69 10.64
CA GLU A 119 -13.30 15.44 11.31
C GLU A 119 -14.46 14.46 11.47
N GLN A 120 -15.67 14.94 11.80
CA GLN A 120 -16.86 14.13 11.98
C GLN A 120 -17.43 13.55 10.66
N SER A 121 -16.87 13.94 9.52
CA SER A 121 -17.29 13.44 8.21
C SER A 121 -16.63 12.12 7.80
N LEU A 122 -15.60 11.68 8.53
CA LEU A 122 -14.89 10.45 8.21
C LEU A 122 -15.84 9.24 8.34
N ALA A 123 -16.05 8.55 7.23
CA ALA A 123 -16.98 7.42 7.13
C ALA A 123 -16.46 6.32 6.21
N GLY A 124 -17.08 5.15 6.27
CA GLY A 124 -16.87 4.08 5.31
C GLY A 124 -17.48 4.43 3.94
N THR A 125 -16.92 3.85 2.87
CA THR A 125 -17.54 3.84 1.55
C THR A 125 -18.25 2.52 1.32
N GLU A 126 -19.41 2.57 0.64
CA GLU A 126 -20.09 1.38 0.16
C GLU A 126 -19.47 0.88 -1.17
N GLU A 127 -19.55 -0.41 -1.44
CA GLU A 127 -19.06 -0.97 -2.70
C GLU A 127 -19.81 -0.40 -3.91
N ALA A 128 -21.13 -0.23 -3.77
CA ALA A 128 -21.98 0.36 -4.80
C ALA A 128 -21.55 1.80 -5.18
N GLU A 129 -21.17 2.62 -4.18
CA GLU A 129 -20.67 3.98 -4.42
C GLU A 129 -19.37 3.94 -5.25
N ARG A 130 -18.45 3.06 -4.91
CA ARG A 130 -17.17 2.91 -5.63
C ARG A 130 -17.37 2.39 -7.05
N GLU A 131 -18.27 1.43 -7.25
CA GLU A 131 -18.58 0.91 -8.59
C GLU A 131 -19.29 1.94 -9.47
N GLU A 132 -20.19 2.75 -8.91
CA GLU A 132 -20.82 3.85 -9.62
C GLU A 132 -19.79 4.87 -10.09
N LEU A 133 -18.90 5.31 -9.20
CA LEU A 133 -17.79 6.21 -9.53
C LEU A 133 -16.87 5.63 -10.59
N TYR A 134 -16.48 4.37 -10.46
CA TYR A 134 -15.60 3.71 -11.43
C TYR A 134 -16.23 3.68 -12.83
N ARG A 135 -17.51 3.32 -12.93
CA ARG A 135 -18.24 3.36 -14.20
C ARG A 135 -18.35 4.78 -14.77
N ALA A 136 -18.63 5.77 -13.93
CA ALA A 136 -18.68 7.18 -14.33
C ALA A 136 -17.34 7.67 -14.88
N ILE A 137 -16.21 7.28 -14.24
CA ILE A 137 -14.86 7.62 -14.70
C ILE A 137 -14.59 7.00 -16.07
N LEU A 138 -14.90 5.71 -16.25
CA LEU A 138 -14.66 5.01 -17.52
C LEU A 138 -15.50 5.55 -18.66
N SER A 139 -16.71 6.03 -18.38
CA SER A 139 -17.57 6.66 -19.41
C SER A 139 -17.10 8.06 -19.82
N GLY A 140 -16.29 8.72 -18.99
CA GLY A 140 -15.74 10.06 -19.23
C GLY A 140 -16.76 11.20 -19.19
N ASN A 141 -17.99 10.94 -18.72
CA ASN A 141 -19.10 11.92 -18.68
C ASN A 141 -20.12 11.66 -17.55
N GLY A 142 -19.86 10.70 -16.67
CA GLY A 142 -20.76 10.36 -15.57
C GLY A 142 -20.64 11.30 -14.37
N SER A 143 -21.64 11.28 -13.47
CA SER A 143 -21.56 12.01 -12.20
C SER A 143 -20.47 11.42 -11.30
N LEU A 144 -19.69 12.28 -10.65
CA LEU A 144 -18.66 11.91 -9.66
C LEU A 144 -19.09 12.21 -8.21
N GLU A 145 -20.40 12.30 -7.97
CA GLU A 145 -20.97 12.73 -6.67
C GLU A 145 -21.57 11.57 -5.85
N ALA A 146 -21.30 10.30 -6.22
CA ALA A 146 -21.85 9.13 -5.53
C ALA A 146 -21.45 9.02 -4.04
N LEU A 147 -20.38 9.72 -3.60
CA LEU A 147 -19.99 9.75 -2.19
C LEU A 147 -20.88 10.67 -1.33
N GLY A 148 -21.74 11.49 -1.97
CA GLY A 148 -22.67 12.39 -1.32
C GLY A 148 -22.02 13.64 -0.72
N ASP A 149 -22.79 14.33 0.13
CA ASP A 149 -22.40 15.58 0.77
C ASP A 149 -22.02 15.37 2.23
N CYS A 150 -21.18 16.27 2.72
CA CYS A 150 -20.73 16.28 4.10
C CYS A 150 -21.91 16.60 5.04
N PRO A 151 -22.17 15.80 6.06
CA PRO A 151 -23.25 16.07 7.04
C PRO A 151 -23.01 17.33 7.86
N CYS A 152 -21.77 17.86 7.91
CA CYS A 152 -21.44 19.02 8.73
C CYS A 152 -21.50 20.34 7.97
N CYS A 153 -21.01 20.37 6.72
CA CYS A 153 -20.88 21.64 5.97
C CYS A 153 -21.48 21.61 4.55
N HIS A 154 -22.11 20.49 4.19
CA HIS A 154 -22.74 20.26 2.89
C HIS A 154 -21.82 20.41 1.66
N ASN A 155 -20.50 20.44 1.85
CA ASN A 155 -19.55 20.29 0.77
C ASN A 155 -19.42 18.82 0.39
N ARG A 156 -18.94 18.56 -0.82
CA ARG A 156 -18.81 17.19 -1.34
C ARG A 156 -17.91 16.32 -0.49
N MET A 157 -18.21 15.04 -0.47
CA MET A 157 -17.32 14.01 0.04
C MET A 157 -16.32 13.56 -1.04
N ALA A 158 -15.15 13.07 -0.57
CA ALA A 158 -14.06 12.56 -1.39
C ALA A 158 -13.50 11.29 -0.77
N LEU A 159 -12.77 10.47 -1.53
CA LEU A 159 -12.04 9.34 -0.96
C LEU A 159 -10.93 9.85 -0.02
N ASN A 160 -10.82 9.23 1.16
CA ASN A 160 -9.83 9.62 2.17
C ASN A 160 -8.43 9.19 1.74
N ASN A 161 -7.69 10.10 1.11
CA ASN A 161 -6.32 9.87 0.67
C ASN A 161 -5.50 11.18 0.58
N ILE A 162 -4.19 11.01 0.40
CA ILE A 162 -3.19 12.10 0.38
C ILE A 162 -3.29 13.06 -0.82
N PHE A 163 -4.16 12.82 -1.80
CA PHE A 163 -4.44 13.78 -2.87
C PHE A 163 -5.32 14.93 -2.40
N LEU A 164 -5.90 14.83 -1.21
CA LEU A 164 -6.68 15.90 -0.61
C LEU A 164 -5.77 16.87 0.15
N GLU A 165 -5.94 18.16 -0.04
CA GLU A 165 -5.21 19.20 0.68
C GLU A 165 -5.37 19.07 2.21
N LYS A 166 -6.59 18.71 2.66
CA LYS A 166 -6.93 18.47 4.07
C LYS A 166 -7.18 16.99 4.34
N TYR A 167 -6.16 16.16 4.11
CA TYR A 167 -6.25 14.73 4.37
C TYR A 167 -6.41 14.44 5.87
N LEU A 168 -7.42 13.65 6.23
CA LEU A 168 -7.70 13.25 7.61
C LEU A 168 -6.97 11.96 7.95
N GLU A 169 -5.85 12.07 8.68
CA GLU A 169 -5.04 10.93 9.15
C GLU A 169 -5.80 10.03 10.15
N ALA A 170 -6.87 10.54 10.76
CA ALA A 170 -7.77 9.75 11.60
C ALA A 170 -8.28 8.48 10.88
N GLY A 171 -8.28 8.49 9.54
CA GLY A 171 -8.62 7.35 8.70
C GLY A 171 -7.78 6.08 8.96
N TYR A 172 -6.54 6.19 9.43
CA TYR A 172 -5.67 5.05 9.72
C TYR A 172 -5.17 4.98 11.17
N GLN A 173 -5.56 5.90 12.05
CA GLN A 173 -5.04 6.00 13.42
C GLN A 173 -5.24 4.73 14.26
N GLU A 174 -6.38 4.06 14.12
CA GLU A 174 -6.63 2.81 14.83
C GLU A 174 -5.67 1.70 14.37
N ASP A 175 -5.46 1.60 13.06
CA ASP A 175 -4.53 0.64 12.45
C ASP A 175 -3.09 0.96 12.89
N TRP A 176 -2.73 2.25 12.96
CA TRP A 176 -1.43 2.70 13.46
C TRP A 176 -1.21 2.30 14.92
N SER A 177 -2.22 2.43 15.75
CA SER A 177 -2.16 2.02 17.15
C SER A 177 -1.99 0.50 17.31
N ARG A 178 -2.61 -0.30 16.43
CA ARG A 178 -2.39 -1.77 16.38
C ARG A 178 -0.98 -2.11 15.94
N TYR A 179 -0.49 -1.45 14.91
CA TYR A 179 0.89 -1.61 14.42
C TYR A 179 1.92 -1.28 15.49
N THR A 180 1.77 -0.14 16.16
CA THR A 180 2.73 0.29 17.19
C THR A 180 2.81 -0.70 18.34
N ARG A 181 1.68 -1.24 18.79
CA ARG A 181 1.65 -2.31 19.82
C ARG A 181 2.33 -3.59 19.32
N TRP A 182 2.08 -3.98 18.07
CA TRP A 182 2.73 -5.14 17.46
C TRP A 182 4.25 -4.92 17.36
N LEU A 183 4.68 -3.73 16.93
CA LEU A 183 6.08 -3.36 16.78
C LEU A 183 6.85 -3.43 18.10
N GLN A 184 6.24 -3.03 19.21
CA GLN A 184 6.84 -3.18 20.55
C GLN A 184 7.17 -4.66 20.87
N GLY A 185 6.36 -5.59 20.38
CA GLY A 185 6.59 -7.03 20.52
C GLY A 185 7.77 -7.58 19.71
N THR A 186 8.34 -6.78 18.80
CA THR A 186 9.49 -7.19 17.96
C THR A 186 10.85 -7.01 18.65
N LEU A 187 10.90 -6.32 19.77
CA LEU A 187 12.15 -6.05 20.51
C LEU A 187 12.83 -7.38 20.87
N ASN A 188 14.13 -7.48 20.52
CA ASN A 188 14.95 -8.70 20.73
C ASN A 188 14.43 -9.97 20.05
N ARG A 189 13.49 -9.88 19.11
CA ARG A 189 13.03 -11.01 18.29
C ARG A 189 13.77 -11.10 16.97
N LYS A 190 13.79 -12.28 16.38
CA LYS A 190 14.27 -12.48 15.00
C LYS A 190 13.21 -11.95 14.04
N VAL A 191 13.34 -10.68 13.63
CA VAL A 191 12.41 -10.02 12.71
C VAL A 191 13.00 -10.03 11.32
N CYS A 192 12.27 -10.56 10.35
CA CYS A 192 12.56 -10.32 8.95
C CYS A 192 11.82 -9.08 8.47
N ILE A 193 12.56 -8.09 7.99
CA ILE A 193 12.01 -6.85 7.42
C ILE A 193 12.06 -7.01 5.90
N LEU A 194 10.87 -7.08 5.29
CA LEU A 194 10.71 -7.16 3.84
C LEU A 194 10.26 -5.79 3.30
N GLU A 195 11.14 -5.08 2.61
CA GLU A 195 10.81 -3.84 1.94
C GLU A 195 10.73 -4.09 0.43
N LEU A 196 9.50 -4.07 -0.10
CA LEU A 196 9.18 -4.50 -1.45
C LEU A 196 8.65 -3.34 -2.29
N GLY A 197 9.38 -2.94 -3.32
CA GLY A 197 8.97 -1.92 -4.29
C GLY A 197 8.77 -0.52 -3.72
N VAL A 198 9.43 -0.20 -2.60
CA VAL A 198 9.29 1.09 -1.91
C VAL A 198 10.19 2.14 -2.56
N ASN A 199 9.60 3.20 -3.08
CA ASN A 199 10.29 4.35 -3.65
C ASN A 199 10.54 5.45 -2.61
N LEU A 200 10.80 6.66 -3.08
CA LEU A 200 10.99 7.86 -2.26
C LEU A 200 9.83 8.85 -2.37
N ASP A 201 8.65 8.40 -2.83
CA ASP A 201 7.46 9.27 -2.87
C ASP A 201 7.00 9.60 -1.44
N TYR A 202 7.05 8.60 -0.54
CA TYR A 202 6.65 8.71 0.87
C TYR A 202 7.66 8.04 1.80
N PRO A 203 8.93 8.50 1.86
CA PRO A 203 10.01 7.79 2.54
C PRO A 203 9.82 7.71 4.06
N SER A 204 9.08 8.64 4.65
CA SER A 204 8.74 8.67 6.08
C SER A 204 7.73 7.58 6.50
N VAL A 205 7.03 6.95 5.54
CA VAL A 205 6.03 5.92 5.83
C VAL A 205 6.66 4.54 6.02
N ILE A 206 7.56 4.13 5.13
CA ILE A 206 8.20 2.81 5.14
C ILE A 206 9.72 2.92 5.22
N ARG A 207 10.36 3.57 4.24
CA ARG A 207 11.80 3.55 4.04
C ARG A 207 12.58 3.90 5.31
N PHE A 208 12.43 5.09 5.83
CA PHE A 208 13.18 5.55 7.00
C PHE A 208 12.80 4.83 8.31
N PRO A 209 11.51 4.56 8.61
CA PRO A 209 11.16 3.79 9.79
C PRO A 209 11.72 2.35 9.75
N PHE A 210 11.67 1.67 8.60
CA PHE A 210 12.16 0.30 8.48
C PHE A 210 13.68 0.22 8.64
N GLU A 211 14.42 1.15 8.05
CA GLU A 211 15.87 1.27 8.25
C GLU A 211 16.23 1.44 9.73
N LYS A 212 15.52 2.33 10.44
CA LYS A 212 15.70 2.51 11.90
C LYS A 212 15.43 1.23 12.67
N ILE A 213 14.35 0.51 12.36
CA ILE A 213 14.02 -0.76 13.02
C ILE A 213 15.12 -1.79 12.75
N GLY A 214 15.57 -1.92 11.50
CA GLY A 214 16.66 -2.80 11.12
C GLY A 214 17.99 -2.46 11.82
N TYR A 215 18.29 -1.18 11.95
CA TYR A 215 19.49 -0.70 12.63
C TYR A 215 19.47 -1.05 14.12
N TYR A 216 18.40 -0.69 14.85
CA TYR A 216 18.33 -0.86 16.30
C TYR A 216 18.08 -2.31 16.75
N ASN A 217 17.38 -3.12 15.98
CA ASN A 217 17.15 -4.52 16.32
C ASN A 217 18.33 -5.40 15.85
N GLN A 218 19.16 -5.82 16.80
CA GLN A 218 20.37 -6.64 16.51
C GLN A 218 20.06 -8.03 15.94
N LYS A 219 18.81 -8.50 16.06
CA LYS A 219 18.37 -9.79 15.53
C LYS A 219 17.53 -9.65 14.26
N ALA A 220 17.38 -8.41 13.75
CA ALA A 220 16.67 -8.17 12.50
C ALA A 220 17.51 -8.62 11.30
N PHE A 221 16.82 -9.11 10.29
CA PHE A 221 17.36 -9.34 8.96
C PHE A 221 16.54 -8.52 7.93
N PHE A 222 17.23 -7.72 7.14
CA PHE A 222 16.59 -6.78 6.21
C PHE A 222 16.68 -7.29 4.77
N ILE A 223 15.57 -7.30 4.06
CA ILE A 223 15.53 -7.61 2.62
C ILE A 223 14.86 -6.44 1.91
N ARG A 224 15.58 -5.81 0.99
CA ARG A 224 15.07 -4.76 0.11
C ARG A 224 15.04 -5.26 -1.32
N VAL A 225 13.86 -5.22 -1.92
CA VAL A 225 13.69 -5.50 -3.35
C VAL A 225 13.09 -4.27 -4.01
N ASN A 226 13.82 -3.67 -4.93
CA ASN A 226 13.36 -2.53 -5.71
C ASN A 226 14.17 -2.46 -7.01
N GLU A 227 13.53 -2.12 -8.11
CA GLU A 227 14.18 -2.07 -9.42
C GLU A 227 15.33 -1.05 -9.48
N ARG A 228 15.16 0.11 -8.83
CA ARG A 228 16.07 1.26 -8.93
C ARG A 228 16.66 1.67 -7.59
N LEU A 229 15.86 1.69 -6.53
CA LEU A 229 16.23 2.21 -5.21
C LEU A 229 16.53 1.06 -4.22
N TYR A 230 17.29 0.06 -4.66
CA TYR A 230 17.57 -1.16 -3.90
C TYR A 230 18.71 -1.04 -2.89
N HIS A 231 19.60 -0.05 -3.01
CA HIS A 231 20.77 0.06 -2.13
C HIS A 231 20.39 0.15 -0.65
N LEU A 232 21.08 -0.63 0.17
CA LEU A 232 21.03 -0.53 1.62
C LEU A 232 21.95 0.58 2.11
N THR A 233 21.63 1.15 3.27
CA THR A 233 22.55 2.02 4.00
C THR A 233 23.72 1.21 4.54
N GLU A 234 24.85 1.87 4.85
CA GLU A 234 26.06 1.22 5.35
C GLU A 234 25.78 0.39 6.62
N GLU A 235 24.92 0.90 7.48
CA GLU A 235 24.56 0.26 8.75
C GLU A 235 23.74 -1.02 8.59
N LEU A 236 23.11 -1.23 7.42
CA LEU A 236 22.31 -2.42 7.14
C LEU A 236 23.04 -3.47 6.29
N HIS A 237 24.22 -3.17 5.75
CA HIS A 237 24.96 -4.08 4.88
C HIS A 237 25.28 -5.44 5.51
N GLU A 238 25.61 -5.46 6.81
CA GLU A 238 25.90 -6.70 7.53
C GLU A 238 24.64 -7.46 7.98
N LYS A 239 23.48 -6.80 7.96
CA LYS A 239 22.21 -7.32 8.49
C LYS A 239 21.19 -7.59 7.40
N GLY A 240 21.51 -7.41 6.14
CA GLY A 240 20.53 -7.49 5.09
C GLY A 240 21.09 -7.77 3.71
N VAL A 241 20.15 -7.93 2.78
CA VAL A 241 20.42 -8.08 1.36
C VAL A 241 19.54 -7.13 0.56
N SER A 242 20.03 -6.73 -0.59
CA SER A 242 19.26 -5.93 -1.54
C SER A 242 19.28 -6.56 -2.92
N MET A 243 18.19 -6.36 -3.65
CA MET A 243 18.00 -6.93 -4.98
C MET A 243 17.53 -5.85 -5.95
N ALA A 244 18.30 -5.65 -7.03
CA ALA A 244 17.96 -4.76 -8.15
C ALA A 244 16.96 -5.46 -9.06
N LYS A 245 15.73 -5.67 -8.59
CA LYS A 245 14.63 -6.32 -9.31
C LYS A 245 13.34 -5.60 -9.02
N ASN A 246 12.41 -5.57 -9.98
CA ASN A 246 11.05 -5.18 -9.70
C ASN A 246 10.44 -6.14 -8.67
N ALA A 247 9.79 -5.62 -7.63
CA ALA A 247 9.31 -6.43 -6.52
C ALA A 247 8.18 -7.40 -6.91
N ILE A 248 7.33 -7.03 -7.89
CA ILE A 248 6.30 -7.91 -8.44
C ILE A 248 6.96 -9.10 -9.15
N ASP A 249 7.94 -8.83 -10.02
CA ASP A 249 8.67 -9.88 -10.74
C ASP A 249 9.40 -10.82 -9.79
N TRP A 250 10.04 -10.24 -8.76
CA TRP A 250 10.72 -11.03 -7.75
C TRP A 250 9.76 -11.98 -7.02
N LEU A 251 8.60 -11.49 -6.57
CA LEU A 251 7.59 -12.32 -5.91
C LEU A 251 7.04 -13.44 -6.81
N LEU A 252 6.87 -13.15 -8.10
CA LEU A 252 6.34 -14.13 -9.05
C LEU A 252 7.35 -15.23 -9.39
N MET A 253 8.64 -14.90 -9.45
CA MET A 253 9.70 -15.80 -9.89
C MET A 253 10.33 -16.62 -8.74
N GLU A 254 10.41 -16.05 -7.55
CA GLU A 254 11.10 -16.70 -6.41
C GLU A 254 10.14 -17.48 -5.51
N ASP A 255 10.59 -18.62 -5.02
CA ASP A 255 9.96 -19.30 -3.89
C ASP A 255 10.50 -18.69 -2.60
N ILE A 256 9.62 -17.98 -1.87
CA ILE A 256 10.03 -17.14 -0.74
C ILE A 256 10.13 -17.93 0.56
N LEU A 257 9.27 -18.96 0.74
CA LEU A 257 9.24 -19.83 1.93
C LEU A 257 8.84 -21.26 1.54
#